data_d2a5072c32cb00a5f7d6d77fe9584f87
#
_entry.id   d2a5072c32cb00a5f7d6d77fe9584f87
#
_cell.length_a   1.000
_cell.length_b   1.000
_cell.length_c   1.000
_cell.angle_alpha   90.00
_cell.angle_beta   90.00
_cell.angle_gamma   90.00
#
_symmetry.space_group_name_H-M   'P 1'
#
loop_
_entity.id
_entity.type
_entity.pdbx_description
1 polymer ?
#
loop_
_entity_poly.entity_id
_entity_poly.type
_entity_poly.pdbx_seq_one_letter_code
_entity_poly.pdbx_strand_id
1 'polypeptide(L)'
;MKSFPEKIKEARSALSMSQETLAEKVGASRRSIIAYEKGDKHPRDRMLYQLAKALHVSIRYLKDDTCENPREDIEKDIYILETQNEYGARDARNVAALLAENQALFAGGELSQTEKDLFFEALMTAYVTSKQQAKEK
;
A
#
# COMPACT_ATOMS: atom_id res chain seq x y z
N MET A 1 3.16 -0.01 21.34
CA MET A 1 3.32 -0.06 19.87
C MET A 1 3.32 -1.49 19.40
N LYS A 2 2.55 -1.79 18.38
CA LYS A 2 2.51 -3.14 17.80
C LYS A 2 3.59 -3.27 16.73
N SER A 3 4.25 -4.41 16.71
CA SER A 3 5.21 -4.73 15.65
C SER A 3 4.48 -5.21 14.40
N PHE A 4 5.19 -5.24 13.28
CA PHE A 4 4.63 -5.74 12.02
C PHE A 4 4.03 -7.15 12.15
N PRO A 5 4.70 -8.14 12.78
CA PRO A 5 4.11 -9.46 12.98
C PRO A 5 2.79 -9.42 13.74
N GLU A 6 2.72 -8.64 14.81
CA GLU A 6 1.50 -8.49 15.61
C GLU A 6 0.37 -7.85 14.79
N LYS A 7 0.68 -6.82 14.00
CA LYS A 7 -0.30 -6.13 13.17
C LYS A 7 -0.93 -7.06 12.14
N ILE A 8 -0.13 -7.88 11.47
CA ILE A 8 -0.63 -8.85 10.50
C ILE A 8 -1.55 -9.88 11.17
N LYS A 9 -1.09 -10.44 12.28
CA LYS A 9 -1.85 -11.46 13.00
C LYS A 9 -3.20 -10.94 13.50
N GLU A 10 -3.19 -9.75 14.10
CA GLU A 10 -4.41 -9.13 14.59
C GLU A 10 -5.37 -8.76 13.48
N ALA A 11 -4.88 -8.18 12.39
CA ALA A 11 -5.72 -7.80 11.25
C ALA A 11 -6.34 -9.02 10.60
N ARG A 12 -5.58 -10.11 10.47
CA ARG A 12 -6.08 -11.37 9.94
C ARG A 12 -7.18 -11.95 10.85
N SER A 13 -6.93 -11.96 12.14
CA SER A 13 -7.90 -12.47 13.13
C SER A 13 -9.18 -11.64 13.15
N ALA A 14 -9.07 -10.32 13.00
CA ALA A 14 -10.23 -9.43 12.95
C ALA A 14 -11.14 -9.73 11.77
N LEU A 15 -10.60 -10.27 10.68
CA LEU A 15 -11.36 -10.67 9.49
C LEU A 15 -11.72 -12.16 9.51
N SER A 16 -11.44 -12.84 10.59
CA SER A 16 -11.69 -14.28 10.75
C SER A 16 -11.03 -15.13 9.65
N MET A 17 -9.87 -14.68 9.17
CA MET A 17 -9.12 -15.41 8.14
C MET A 17 -8.10 -16.35 8.75
N SER A 18 -7.95 -17.54 8.13
CA SER A 18 -6.85 -18.44 8.45
C SER A 18 -5.57 -17.94 7.75
N GLN A 19 -4.42 -18.46 8.19
CA GLN A 19 -3.14 -18.18 7.53
C GLN A 19 -3.18 -18.64 6.07
N GLU A 20 -3.80 -19.77 5.80
CA GLU A 20 -3.94 -20.32 4.46
C GLU A 20 -4.81 -19.43 3.57
N THR A 21 -5.93 -18.93 4.09
CA THR A 21 -6.80 -18.00 3.35
C THR A 21 -6.08 -16.73 2.99
N LEU A 22 -5.33 -16.15 3.94
CA LEU A 22 -4.55 -14.95 3.68
C LEU A 22 -3.49 -15.22 2.61
N ALA A 23 -2.79 -16.36 2.70
CA ALA A 23 -1.79 -16.74 1.73
C ALA A 23 -2.37 -16.82 0.31
N GLU A 24 -3.54 -17.42 0.16
CA GLU A 24 -4.23 -17.51 -1.13
C GLU A 24 -4.57 -16.12 -1.68
N LYS A 25 -5.08 -15.24 -0.83
CA LYS A 25 -5.48 -13.88 -1.23
C LYS A 25 -4.31 -13.04 -1.72
N VAL A 26 -3.13 -13.22 -1.16
CA VAL A 26 -1.96 -12.41 -1.52
C VAL A 26 -1.00 -13.12 -2.49
N GLY A 27 -1.32 -14.34 -2.89
CA GLY A 27 -0.47 -15.10 -3.80
C GLY A 27 0.83 -15.59 -3.16
N ALA A 28 0.81 -15.86 -1.86
CA ALA A 28 1.96 -16.37 -1.11
C ALA A 28 1.70 -17.79 -0.60
N SER A 29 2.73 -18.44 -0.07
CA SER A 29 2.57 -19.72 0.60
C SER A 29 2.16 -19.50 2.07
N ARG A 30 1.50 -20.48 2.66
CA ARG A 30 1.18 -20.47 4.09
C ARG A 30 2.47 -20.31 4.92
N ARG A 31 3.52 -20.98 4.50
CA ARG A 31 4.83 -20.91 5.15
C ARG A 31 5.35 -19.46 5.22
N SER A 32 5.18 -18.69 4.14
CA SER A 32 5.56 -17.28 4.12
C SER A 32 4.75 -16.45 5.11
N ILE A 33 3.44 -16.68 5.19
CA ILE A 33 2.58 -15.98 6.15
C ILE A 33 3.02 -16.30 7.58
N ILE A 34 3.30 -17.55 7.88
CA ILE A 34 3.80 -17.95 9.19
C ILE A 34 5.10 -17.21 9.54
N ALA A 35 6.02 -17.14 8.57
CA ALA A 35 7.30 -16.43 8.77
C ALA A 35 7.07 -14.94 9.04
N TYR A 36 6.15 -14.29 8.34
CA TYR A 36 5.81 -12.88 8.58
C TYR A 36 5.23 -12.68 9.98
N GLU A 37 4.35 -13.57 10.43
CA GLU A 37 3.71 -13.46 11.74
C GLU A 37 4.66 -13.78 12.90
N LYS A 38 5.73 -14.51 12.63
CA LYS A 38 6.78 -14.79 13.62
C LYS A 38 7.90 -13.75 13.64
N GLY A 39 7.97 -12.91 12.62
CA GLY A 39 9.06 -11.94 12.47
C GLY A 39 10.33 -12.52 11.86
N ASP A 40 10.30 -13.75 11.35
CA ASP A 40 11.44 -14.40 10.72
C ASP A 40 11.74 -13.84 9.33
N LYS A 41 10.74 -13.25 8.71
CA LYS A 41 10.83 -12.71 7.36
C LYS A 41 9.99 -11.45 7.26
N HIS A 42 10.47 -10.47 6.47
CA HIS A 42 9.71 -9.24 6.22
C HIS A 42 9.40 -9.15 4.71
N PRO A 43 8.15 -8.88 4.33
CA PRO A 43 7.79 -8.82 2.90
C PRO A 43 8.36 -7.57 2.23
N ARG A 44 8.62 -7.69 0.92
CA ARG A 44 8.99 -6.54 0.09
C ARG A 44 7.72 -5.73 -0.25
N ASP A 45 7.94 -4.53 -0.80
CA ASP A 45 6.85 -3.58 -1.06
C ASP A 45 5.66 -4.18 -1.81
N ARG A 46 5.90 -4.98 -2.83
CA ARG A 46 4.80 -5.59 -3.60
C ARG A 46 3.92 -6.47 -2.71
N MET A 47 4.55 -7.33 -1.92
CA MET A 47 3.81 -8.22 -1.01
C MET A 47 3.17 -7.43 0.12
N LEU A 48 3.85 -6.40 0.61
CA LEU A 48 3.33 -5.52 1.65
C LEU A 48 2.03 -4.84 1.19
N TYR A 49 1.99 -4.37 -0.05
CA TYR A 49 0.81 -3.74 -0.63
C TYR A 49 -0.34 -4.75 -0.76
N GLN A 50 -0.04 -5.98 -1.18
CA GLN A 50 -1.04 -7.03 -1.27
C GLN A 50 -1.60 -7.41 0.11
N LEU A 51 -0.75 -7.47 1.12
CA LEU A 51 -1.17 -7.73 2.50
C LEU A 51 -2.08 -6.63 3.02
N ALA A 52 -1.72 -5.37 2.79
CA ALA A 52 -2.54 -4.24 3.20
C ALA A 52 -3.94 -4.32 2.58
N LYS A 53 -4.02 -4.63 1.29
CA LYS A 53 -5.28 -4.76 0.57
C LYS A 53 -6.12 -5.91 1.13
N ALA A 54 -5.52 -7.08 1.31
CA ALA A 54 -6.22 -8.27 1.80
C ALA A 54 -6.69 -8.11 3.25
N LEU A 55 -5.93 -7.40 4.07
CA LEU A 55 -6.23 -7.18 5.49
C LEU A 55 -7.09 -5.95 5.76
N HIS A 56 -7.40 -5.18 4.71
CA HIS A 56 -8.18 -3.95 4.80
C HIS A 56 -7.56 -2.91 5.75
N VAL A 57 -6.23 -2.84 5.74
CA VAL A 57 -5.49 -1.84 6.52
C VAL A 57 -4.64 -0.99 5.57
N SER A 58 -4.19 0.17 6.06
CA SER A 58 -3.38 1.06 5.24
C SER A 58 -1.95 0.52 5.09
N ILE A 59 -1.31 0.89 3.98
CA ILE A 59 0.09 0.57 3.73
C ILE A 59 0.95 1.20 4.82
N ARG A 60 0.65 2.43 5.21
CA ARG A 60 1.38 3.13 6.26
C ARG A 60 1.34 2.38 7.58
N TYR A 61 0.19 1.82 7.94
CA TYR A 61 0.04 1.04 9.18
C TYR A 61 1.02 -0.13 9.21
N LEU A 62 1.22 -0.82 8.08
CA LEU A 62 2.14 -1.95 8.02
C LEU A 62 3.60 -1.53 7.91
N LYS A 63 3.90 -0.40 7.26
CA LYS A 63 5.28 0.06 7.08
C LYS A 63 5.86 0.80 8.27
N ASP A 64 5.03 1.57 8.96
CA ASP A 64 5.47 2.47 10.02
C ASP A 64 5.04 1.92 11.38
N ASP A 65 6.01 1.46 12.16
CA ASP A 65 5.74 0.90 13.50
C ASP A 65 5.11 1.91 14.46
N THR A 66 5.31 3.21 14.19
CA THR A 66 4.70 4.26 15.01
C THR A 66 3.24 4.53 14.66
N CYS A 67 2.78 4.05 13.52
CA CYS A 67 1.39 4.23 13.09
C CYS A 67 0.49 3.24 13.82
N GLU A 68 -0.42 3.73 14.65
CA GLU A 68 -1.33 2.90 15.43
C GLU A 68 -2.72 2.78 14.80
N ASN A 69 -3.06 3.68 13.87
CA ASN A 69 -4.36 3.68 13.21
C ASN A 69 -4.33 2.83 11.93
N PRO A 70 -5.03 1.67 11.89
CA PRO A 70 -5.00 0.79 10.71
C PRO A 70 -5.53 1.41 9.43
N ARG A 71 -6.23 2.53 9.51
CA ARG A 71 -6.82 3.17 8.34
C ARG A 71 -6.19 4.52 8.01
N GLU A 72 -5.10 4.88 8.66
CA GLU A 72 -4.44 6.15 8.40
C GLU A 72 -3.89 6.20 6.98
N ASP A 73 -4.27 7.23 6.24
CA ASP A 73 -3.89 7.46 4.84
C ASP A 73 -4.38 6.36 3.87
N ILE A 74 -5.39 5.57 4.25
CA ILE A 74 -5.85 4.46 3.41
C ILE A 74 -6.37 4.93 2.04
N GLU A 75 -6.83 6.16 1.93
CA GLU A 75 -7.31 6.72 0.67
C GLU A 75 -6.22 6.79 -0.40
N LYS A 76 -4.98 6.98 0.00
CA LYS A 76 -3.83 7.02 -0.91
C LYS A 76 -3.50 5.64 -1.46
N ASP A 77 -3.85 4.60 -0.72
CA ASP A 77 -3.52 3.22 -1.08
C ASP A 77 -4.19 2.80 -2.38
N ILE A 78 -5.36 3.34 -2.68
CA ILE A 78 -6.07 3.05 -3.93
C ILE A 78 -5.19 3.42 -5.12
N TYR A 79 -4.60 4.61 -5.09
CA TYR A 79 -3.75 5.09 -6.18
C TYR A 79 -2.45 4.28 -6.29
N ILE A 80 -1.86 3.94 -5.16
CA ILE A 80 -0.63 3.15 -5.12
C ILE A 80 -0.87 1.75 -5.68
N LEU A 81 -1.97 1.12 -5.28
CA LEU A 81 -2.33 -0.23 -5.73
C LEU A 81 -2.69 -0.26 -7.22
N GLU A 82 -3.40 0.75 -7.71
CA GLU A 82 -3.70 0.87 -9.13
C GLU A 82 -2.43 1.01 -9.95
N THR A 83 -1.48 1.82 -9.48
CA THR A 83 -0.19 2.00 -10.15
C THR A 83 0.60 0.69 -10.18
N GLN A 84 0.59 -0.06 -9.07
CA GLN A 84 1.27 -1.35 -9.02
C GLN A 84 0.69 -2.33 -10.04
N ASN A 85 -0.62 -2.36 -10.19
CA ASN A 85 -1.29 -3.25 -11.13
C ASN A 85 -0.98 -2.90 -12.58
N GLU A 86 -0.92 -1.60 -12.92
CA GLU A 86 -0.67 -1.16 -14.30
C GLU A 86 0.81 -1.08 -14.67
N TYR A 87 1.66 -0.63 -13.76
CA TYR A 87 3.05 -0.27 -14.06
C TYR A 87 4.08 -1.04 -13.24
N GLY A 88 3.66 -1.77 -12.21
CA GLY A 88 4.53 -2.55 -11.36
C GLY A 88 4.97 -1.84 -10.08
N ALA A 89 5.72 -2.57 -9.24
CA ALA A 89 6.07 -2.13 -7.90
C ALA A 89 6.99 -0.90 -7.86
N ARG A 90 7.87 -0.77 -8.84
CA ARG A 90 8.78 0.38 -8.90
C ARG A 90 8.02 1.69 -9.09
N ASP A 91 7.07 1.69 -10.02
CA ASP A 91 6.27 2.89 -10.29
C ASP A 91 5.30 3.17 -9.13
N ALA A 92 4.78 2.13 -8.47
CA ALA A 92 3.97 2.30 -7.28
C ALA A 92 4.73 3.01 -6.16
N ARG A 93 6.01 2.66 -5.95
CA ARG A 93 6.86 3.35 -4.96
C ARG A 93 7.10 4.82 -5.33
N ASN A 94 7.30 5.09 -6.62
CA ASN A 94 7.49 6.47 -7.08
C ASN A 94 6.22 7.30 -6.87
N VAL A 95 5.07 6.74 -7.17
CA VAL A 95 3.77 7.40 -6.93
C VAL A 95 3.55 7.62 -5.43
N ALA A 96 3.89 6.63 -4.60
CA ALA A 96 3.77 6.76 -3.15
C ALA A 96 4.64 7.92 -2.62
N ALA A 97 5.86 8.07 -3.15
CA ALA A 97 6.74 9.18 -2.78
C ALA A 97 6.14 10.53 -3.18
N LEU A 98 5.58 10.61 -4.39
CA LEU A 98 4.93 11.84 -4.86
C LEU A 98 3.72 12.21 -4.01
N LEU A 99 2.91 11.22 -3.63
CA LEU A 99 1.76 11.45 -2.75
C LEU A 99 2.20 11.91 -1.36
N ALA A 100 3.31 11.37 -0.85
CA ALA A 100 3.85 11.78 0.44
C ALA A 100 4.33 13.25 0.42
N GLU A 101 4.94 13.69 -0.69
CA GLU A 101 5.36 15.08 -0.87
C GLU A 101 4.16 16.04 -0.90
N ASN A 102 3.00 15.54 -1.30
CA ASN A 102 1.78 16.34 -1.38
C ASN A 102 0.76 15.96 -0.30
N GLN A 103 1.25 15.44 0.82
CA GLN A 103 0.43 14.93 1.91
C GLN A 103 -0.58 15.95 2.43
N ALA A 104 -0.22 17.21 2.50
CA ALA A 104 -1.12 18.27 2.98
C ALA A 104 -2.39 18.37 2.13
N LEU A 105 -2.32 18.12 0.84
CA LEU A 105 -3.47 18.16 -0.06
C LEU A 105 -4.45 17.03 0.21
N PHE A 106 -3.96 15.90 0.72
CA PHE A 106 -4.79 14.72 0.96
C PHE A 106 -5.24 14.60 2.42
N ALA A 107 -4.45 15.12 3.37
CA ALA A 107 -4.72 15.00 4.79
C ALA A 107 -5.57 16.14 5.37
N GLY A 108 -5.56 17.31 4.74
CA GLY A 108 -6.22 18.51 5.25
C GLY A 108 -7.73 18.55 5.13
N GLY A 109 -8.34 17.61 4.42
CA GLY A 109 -9.80 17.61 4.22
C GLY A 109 -10.33 18.73 3.35
N GLU A 110 -9.47 19.54 2.77
CA GLU A 110 -9.85 20.68 1.93
C GLU A 110 -10.30 20.29 0.53
N LEU A 111 -9.85 19.13 0.04
CA LEU A 111 -10.21 18.64 -1.28
C LEU A 111 -11.29 17.57 -1.20
N SER A 112 -12.28 17.66 -2.07
CA SER A 112 -13.26 16.60 -2.24
C SER A 112 -12.61 15.38 -2.88
N GLN A 113 -13.28 14.23 -2.84
CA GLN A 113 -12.77 13.02 -3.49
C GLN A 113 -12.59 13.25 -5.01
N THR A 114 -13.51 13.95 -5.65
CA THR A 114 -13.43 14.29 -7.07
C THR A 114 -12.18 15.12 -7.37
N GLU A 115 -11.90 16.12 -6.53
CA GLU A 115 -10.72 16.97 -6.69
C GLU A 115 -9.42 16.19 -6.50
N LYS A 116 -9.39 15.25 -5.53
CA LYS A 116 -8.25 14.36 -5.32
C LYS A 116 -8.01 13.48 -6.52
N ASP A 117 -9.07 12.92 -7.09
CA ASP A 117 -8.98 12.06 -8.28
C ASP A 117 -8.46 12.83 -9.49
N LEU A 118 -8.92 14.06 -9.71
CA LEU A 118 -8.43 14.91 -10.79
C LEU A 118 -6.95 15.26 -10.59
N PHE A 119 -6.55 15.57 -9.36
CA PHE A 119 -5.15 15.84 -9.03
C PHE A 119 -4.27 14.64 -9.31
N PHE A 120 -4.71 13.46 -8.88
CA PHE A 120 -3.97 12.22 -9.10
C PHE A 120 -3.85 11.92 -10.59
N GLU A 121 -4.94 12.09 -11.35
CA GLU A 121 -4.94 11.86 -12.79
C GLU A 121 -3.94 12.76 -13.51
N ALA A 122 -3.92 14.04 -13.13
CA ALA A 122 -2.95 14.99 -13.69
C ALA A 122 -1.51 14.61 -13.34
N LEU A 123 -1.29 14.19 -12.10
CA LEU A 123 0.02 13.76 -11.62
C LEU A 123 0.50 12.52 -12.38
N MET A 124 -0.37 11.54 -12.58
CA MET A 124 -0.04 10.31 -13.29
C MET A 124 0.22 10.57 -14.78
N THR A 125 -0.56 11.45 -15.40
CA THR A 125 -0.34 11.84 -16.80
C THR A 125 1.04 12.44 -16.97
N ALA A 126 1.41 13.37 -16.09
CA ALA A 126 2.72 14.00 -16.14
C ALA A 126 3.85 12.98 -15.91
N TYR A 127 3.67 12.07 -14.96
CA TYR A 127 4.65 11.04 -14.65
C TYR A 127 4.87 10.08 -15.82
N VAL A 128 3.79 9.57 -16.41
CA VAL A 128 3.86 8.64 -17.54
C VAL A 128 4.46 9.31 -18.77
N THR A 129 4.06 10.54 -19.08
CA THR A 129 4.60 11.32 -20.21
C THR A 129 6.11 11.51 -20.05
N SER A 130 6.56 11.93 -18.88
CA SER A 130 7.97 12.11 -18.57
C SER A 130 8.76 10.83 -18.75
N LYS A 131 8.20 9.69 -18.31
CA LYS A 131 8.83 8.39 -18.44
C LYS A 131 8.92 7.93 -19.90
N GLN A 132 7.89 8.17 -20.70
CA GLN A 132 7.89 7.85 -22.12
C GLN A 132 8.95 8.68 -22.87
N GLN A 133 9.05 9.96 -22.58
CA GLN A 133 10.06 10.83 -23.18
C GLN A 133 11.46 10.34 -22.86
N ALA A 134 11.70 9.86 -21.64
CA ALA A 134 12.99 9.31 -21.24
C ALA A 134 13.34 8.03 -22.02
N LYS A 135 12.35 7.23 -22.41
CA LYS A 135 12.57 6.01 -23.19
C LYS A 135 12.84 6.27 -24.66
N GLU A 136 12.33 7.38 -25.21
CA GLU A 136 12.50 7.75 -26.60
C GLU A 136 13.90 8.34 -26.90
N LYS A 137 14.65 8.67 -25.87
CA LYS A 137 16.02 9.14 -25.98
C LYS A 137 17.00 7.98 -25.90
#